data_b1abafce21ca2f927208d80d228c8b09
#
_entry.id   b1abafce21ca2f927208d80d228c8b09
#
_cell.length_a   1.000
_cell.length_b   1.000
_cell.length_c   1.000
_cell.angle_alpha   90.00
_cell.angle_beta   90.00
_cell.angle_gamma   90.00
#
_symmetry.space_group_name_H-M   'P 1'
#
loop_
_entity.id
_entity.type
_entity.pdbx_description
1 polymer ?
#
loop_
_entity_poly.entity_id
_entity_poly.type
_entity_poly.pdbx_seq_one_letter_code
_entity_poly.pdbx_strand_id
1 'polypeptide(L)'
;MRPVIIAANWKMHTTPADAGELARTIAARTREPEVVRVICPPYVCLAAVNQALAGESVAVGAQNVHHELQGAFTGEVSAPMLAGLATWVIVGHSERRRDAKETDELVGRKLGRAVDAGLRPILCVGEQLEERDAGRAEAVVGHQLRISLRDHEPPRLADGGLVIAYEPVWAIGTGRNARGVDAATMAGVVRATLVAVGWGSAAADVPVLYGGSVTSANIGEFLAEPAIDGALVGGASLKPDEMAGIVARAGVTARARLGQAAAS
;
A
#
# COMPACT_ATOMS: atom_id res chain seq x y z
N MET A 1 -14.10 -8.95 8.26
CA MET A 1 -13.18 -9.68 7.34
C MET A 1 -12.34 -8.68 6.57
N ARG A 2 -11.02 -8.87 6.49
CA ARG A 2 -10.13 -7.96 5.76
C ARG A 2 -10.26 -8.15 4.26
N PRO A 3 -10.36 -7.05 3.46
CA PRO A 3 -10.38 -7.12 2.01
C PRO A 3 -9.02 -7.58 1.46
N VAL A 4 -9.04 -8.26 0.30
CA VAL A 4 -7.81 -8.52 -0.46
C VAL A 4 -7.55 -7.32 -1.37
N ILE A 5 -6.35 -6.71 -1.25
CA ILE A 5 -5.99 -5.45 -1.90
C ILE A 5 -4.74 -5.65 -2.75
N ILE A 6 -4.80 -5.26 -4.02
CA ILE A 6 -3.64 -5.18 -4.92
C ILE A 6 -3.45 -3.72 -5.33
N ALA A 7 -2.39 -3.10 -4.81
CA ALA A 7 -2.02 -1.72 -5.11
C ALA A 7 -0.81 -1.67 -6.03
N ALA A 8 -0.97 -1.06 -7.20
CA ALA A 8 0.03 -0.93 -8.25
C ALA A 8 0.79 0.39 -8.09
N ASN A 9 1.98 0.37 -7.51
CA ASN A 9 2.86 1.53 -7.44
C ASN A 9 3.72 1.61 -8.71
N TRP A 10 3.34 2.48 -9.64
CA TRP A 10 4.07 2.66 -10.90
C TRP A 10 5.41 3.37 -10.74
N LYS A 11 5.66 3.93 -9.54
CA LYS A 11 6.88 4.68 -9.26
C LYS A 11 7.07 5.82 -10.29
N MET A 12 8.30 6.11 -10.69
CA MET A 12 8.63 7.16 -11.67
C MET A 12 8.63 6.58 -13.11
N HIS A 13 7.47 6.08 -13.54
CA HIS A 13 7.26 5.54 -14.88
C HIS A 13 5.98 6.11 -15.50
N THR A 14 5.88 6.03 -16.82
CA THR A 14 4.80 6.56 -17.66
C THR A 14 4.82 8.08 -17.81
N THR A 15 4.15 8.52 -18.85
CA THR A 15 3.87 9.92 -19.16
C THR A 15 2.37 10.14 -19.25
N PRO A 16 1.85 11.39 -19.23
CA PRO A 16 0.42 11.65 -19.42
C PRO A 16 -0.14 11.07 -20.73
N ALA A 17 0.71 10.88 -21.76
CA ALA A 17 0.29 10.38 -23.06
C ALA A 17 -0.02 8.87 -23.06
N ASP A 18 0.72 8.08 -22.27
CA ASP A 18 0.63 6.61 -22.27
C ASP A 18 -0.03 6.02 -21.02
N ALA A 19 -0.07 6.76 -19.91
CA ALA A 19 -0.59 6.30 -18.63
C ALA A 19 -2.07 5.88 -18.70
N GLY A 20 -2.91 6.62 -19.43
CA GLY A 20 -4.33 6.32 -19.55
C GLY A 20 -4.59 5.00 -20.29
N GLU A 21 -3.82 4.70 -21.34
CA GLU A 21 -3.94 3.44 -22.09
C GLU A 21 -3.47 2.25 -21.25
N LEU A 22 -2.35 2.38 -20.54
CA LEU A 22 -1.87 1.35 -19.63
C LEU A 22 -2.90 1.07 -18.53
N ALA A 23 -3.49 2.11 -17.93
CA ALA A 23 -4.50 1.96 -16.89
C ALA A 23 -5.73 1.20 -17.39
N ARG A 24 -6.27 1.55 -18.56
CA ARG A 24 -7.40 0.84 -19.20
C ARG A 24 -7.07 -0.62 -19.46
N THR A 25 -5.88 -0.88 -20.00
CA THR A 25 -5.43 -2.24 -20.30
C THR A 25 -5.33 -3.09 -19.04
N ILE A 26 -4.77 -2.56 -17.96
CA ILE A 26 -4.71 -3.23 -16.65
C ILE A 26 -6.13 -3.46 -16.11
N ALA A 27 -6.98 -2.45 -16.09
CA ALA A 27 -8.35 -2.56 -15.59
C ALA A 27 -9.15 -3.65 -16.32
N ALA A 28 -9.05 -3.69 -17.65
CA ALA A 28 -9.74 -4.69 -18.47
C ALA A 28 -9.26 -6.13 -18.23
N ARG A 29 -7.96 -6.33 -17.90
CA ARG A 29 -7.35 -7.64 -17.68
C ARG A 29 -7.41 -8.14 -16.24
N THR A 30 -7.82 -7.29 -15.30
CA THR A 30 -7.82 -7.58 -13.86
C THR A 30 -9.22 -7.56 -13.24
N ARG A 31 -10.24 -8.02 -13.95
CA ARG A 31 -11.65 -8.01 -13.50
C ARG A 31 -11.93 -9.10 -12.48
N GLU A 32 -11.63 -8.82 -11.22
CA GLU A 32 -11.93 -9.64 -10.05
C GLU A 32 -12.69 -8.77 -9.03
N PRO A 33 -14.02 -8.90 -8.94
CA PRO A 33 -14.86 -8.01 -8.14
C PRO A 33 -14.58 -8.09 -6.64
N GLU A 34 -14.07 -9.23 -6.14
CA GLU A 34 -13.73 -9.44 -4.73
C GLU A 34 -12.36 -8.86 -4.35
N VAL A 35 -11.60 -8.32 -5.32
CA VAL A 35 -10.28 -7.73 -5.08
C VAL A 35 -10.34 -6.22 -5.20
N VAL A 36 -9.92 -5.52 -4.16
CA VAL A 36 -9.71 -4.07 -4.22
C VAL A 36 -8.46 -3.81 -5.05
N ARG A 37 -8.61 -3.10 -6.16
CA ARG A 37 -7.51 -2.76 -7.09
C ARG A 37 -7.26 -1.27 -7.05
N VAL A 38 -6.00 -0.88 -6.87
CA VAL A 38 -5.58 0.52 -6.82
C VAL A 38 -4.43 0.73 -7.79
N ILE A 39 -4.49 1.77 -8.62
CA ILE A 39 -3.36 2.19 -9.47
C ILE A 39 -2.82 3.51 -8.94
N CYS A 40 -1.52 3.56 -8.62
CA CYS A 40 -0.82 4.74 -8.11
C CYS A 40 0.20 5.21 -9.17
N PRO A 41 -0.21 6.04 -10.13
CA PRO A 41 0.70 6.62 -11.14
C PRO A 41 1.48 7.80 -10.58
N PRO A 42 2.53 8.30 -11.26
CA PRO A 42 3.16 9.58 -10.93
C PRO A 42 2.15 10.74 -10.98
N TYR A 43 2.41 11.79 -10.22
CA TYR A 43 1.48 12.94 -10.11
C TYR A 43 1.05 13.51 -11.46
N VAL A 44 1.99 13.64 -12.40
CA VAL A 44 1.72 14.18 -13.75
C VAL A 44 0.73 13.33 -14.56
N CYS A 45 0.53 12.07 -14.17
CA CYS A 45 -0.37 11.13 -14.85
C CYS A 45 -1.72 10.94 -14.14
N LEU A 46 -1.92 11.50 -12.93
CA LEU A 46 -3.13 11.27 -12.13
C LEU A 46 -4.42 11.62 -12.90
N ALA A 47 -4.48 12.80 -13.52
CA ALA A 47 -5.65 13.22 -14.26
C ALA A 47 -5.98 12.30 -15.45
N ALA A 48 -4.95 11.89 -16.21
CA ALA A 48 -5.12 10.99 -17.35
C ALA A 48 -5.60 9.59 -16.91
N VAL A 49 -5.02 9.05 -15.81
CA VAL A 49 -5.42 7.76 -15.27
C VAL A 49 -6.83 7.82 -14.67
N ASN A 50 -7.16 8.87 -13.90
CA ASN A 50 -8.48 9.03 -13.32
C ASN A 50 -9.56 9.11 -14.40
N GLN A 51 -9.33 9.89 -15.47
CA GLN A 51 -10.22 9.95 -16.61
C GLN A 51 -10.35 8.61 -17.33
N ALA A 52 -9.24 7.89 -17.51
CA ALA A 52 -9.22 6.60 -18.21
C ALA A 52 -9.97 5.50 -17.46
N LEU A 53 -10.04 5.59 -16.12
CA LEU A 53 -10.70 4.62 -15.24
C LEU A 53 -12.12 5.07 -14.81
N ALA A 54 -12.65 6.14 -15.37
CA ALA A 54 -14.01 6.60 -15.05
C ALA A 54 -15.04 5.49 -15.36
N GLY A 55 -15.79 5.08 -14.33
CA GLY A 55 -16.76 3.98 -14.42
C GLY A 55 -16.19 2.57 -14.20
N GLU A 56 -14.87 2.41 -14.06
CA GLU A 56 -14.24 1.16 -13.69
C GLU A 56 -14.16 0.99 -12.16
N SER A 57 -14.15 -0.27 -11.71
CA SER A 57 -14.01 -0.61 -10.29
C SER A 57 -12.54 -0.63 -9.81
N VAL A 58 -11.69 0.17 -10.43
CA VAL A 58 -10.27 0.33 -10.07
C VAL A 58 -10.08 1.73 -9.49
N ALA A 59 -9.57 1.80 -8.28
CA ALA A 59 -9.31 3.07 -7.62
C ALA A 59 -8.00 3.71 -8.10
N VAL A 60 -7.92 5.03 -8.02
CA VAL A 60 -6.68 5.78 -8.28
C VAL A 60 -6.07 6.23 -6.95
N GLY A 61 -4.75 6.05 -6.82
CA GLY A 61 -3.98 6.48 -5.67
C GLY A 61 -2.85 7.44 -6.06
N ALA A 62 -2.46 8.31 -5.15
CA ALA A 62 -1.23 9.10 -5.27
C ALA A 62 -0.04 8.36 -4.65
N GLN A 63 1.18 8.62 -5.13
CA GLN A 63 2.40 7.98 -4.61
C GLN A 63 2.98 8.67 -3.38
N ASN A 64 2.48 9.85 -3.05
CA ASN A 64 2.89 10.68 -1.91
C ASN A 64 1.88 11.79 -1.68
N VAL A 65 2.04 12.54 -0.57
CA VAL A 65 1.34 13.78 -0.27
C VAL A 65 2.23 14.67 0.60
N HIS A 66 2.12 15.98 0.47
CA HIS A 66 2.81 16.91 1.38
C HIS A 66 2.05 17.04 2.71
N HIS A 67 2.78 17.33 3.79
CA HIS A 67 2.21 17.46 5.14
C HIS A 67 1.59 18.85 5.42
N GLU A 68 1.82 19.82 4.54
CA GLU A 68 1.16 21.13 4.61
C GLU A 68 0.02 21.19 3.59
N LEU A 69 -1.01 22.01 3.89
CA LEU A 69 -2.17 22.15 3.03
C LEU A 69 -1.90 23.02 1.81
N GLN A 70 -1.03 24.04 1.99
CA GLN A 70 -0.62 24.99 0.96
C GLN A 70 0.61 25.77 1.44
N GLY A 71 1.28 26.49 0.56
CA GLY A 71 2.38 27.37 0.92
C GLY A 71 3.55 27.39 -0.04
N ALA A 72 4.69 27.88 0.42
CA ALA A 72 5.92 28.02 -0.35
C ALA A 72 6.71 26.70 -0.40
N PHE A 73 6.11 25.69 -1.02
CA PHE A 73 6.66 24.33 -1.15
C PHE A 73 6.73 23.95 -2.65
N THR A 74 7.58 24.65 -3.39
CA THR A 74 7.69 24.49 -4.83
C THR A 74 7.94 23.03 -5.23
N GLY A 75 7.06 22.48 -6.09
CA GLY A 75 7.14 21.09 -6.57
C GLY A 75 6.39 20.07 -5.72
N GLU A 76 5.90 20.44 -4.52
CA GLU A 76 5.12 19.54 -3.67
C GLU A 76 3.62 19.54 -4.02
N VAL A 77 2.94 18.45 -3.68
CA VAL A 77 1.51 18.25 -3.90
C VAL A 77 0.83 18.00 -2.56
N SER A 78 -0.10 18.88 -2.18
CA SER A 78 -0.85 18.78 -0.94
C SER A 78 -2.09 17.89 -1.10
N ALA A 79 -2.66 17.46 0.05
CA ALA A 79 -3.84 16.61 0.04
C ALA A 79 -5.07 17.26 -0.64
N PRO A 80 -5.39 18.56 -0.45
CA PRO A 80 -6.45 19.20 -1.20
C PRO A 80 -6.27 19.21 -2.72
N MET A 81 -5.02 19.25 -3.22
CA MET A 81 -4.74 19.20 -4.66
C MET A 81 -5.02 17.81 -5.26
N LEU A 82 -5.10 16.76 -4.45
CA LEU A 82 -5.44 15.40 -4.87
C LEU A 82 -6.94 15.13 -4.92
N ALA A 83 -7.75 16.03 -4.37
CA ALA A 83 -9.19 15.89 -4.34
C ALA A 83 -9.77 15.76 -5.76
N GLY A 84 -10.61 14.73 -5.99
CA GLY A 84 -11.16 14.41 -7.30
C GLY A 84 -10.20 13.73 -8.29
N LEU A 85 -8.90 13.61 -7.94
CA LEU A 85 -7.90 12.90 -8.76
C LEU A 85 -7.54 11.53 -8.19
N ALA A 86 -7.55 11.41 -6.88
CA ALA A 86 -7.20 10.17 -6.20
C ALA A 86 -8.11 9.94 -4.98
N THR A 87 -8.32 8.69 -4.62
CA THR A 87 -9.02 8.27 -3.40
C THR A 87 -8.10 7.53 -2.43
N TRP A 88 -6.88 7.19 -2.87
CA TRP A 88 -5.85 6.52 -2.09
C TRP A 88 -4.54 7.31 -2.13
N VAL A 89 -3.65 7.06 -1.15
CA VAL A 89 -2.31 7.63 -1.16
C VAL A 89 -1.30 6.73 -0.45
N ILE A 90 -0.13 6.57 -1.03
CA ILE A 90 1.02 5.91 -0.40
C ILE A 90 1.75 6.95 0.46
N VAL A 91 2.07 6.61 1.71
CA VAL A 91 2.86 7.45 2.61
C VAL A 91 4.01 6.66 3.23
N GLY A 92 5.18 7.27 3.35
CA GLY A 92 6.34 6.67 3.98
C GLY A 92 6.99 5.52 3.20
N HIS A 93 6.79 5.45 1.87
CA HIS A 93 7.44 4.44 1.03
C HIS A 93 8.96 4.43 1.22
N SER A 94 9.57 3.25 1.21
CA SER A 94 11.01 3.08 1.50
C SER A 94 11.93 3.95 0.65
N GLU A 95 11.61 4.17 -0.63
CA GLU A 95 12.37 5.07 -1.51
C GLU A 95 12.33 6.51 -1.00
N ARG A 96 11.19 6.98 -0.49
CA ARG A 96 11.09 8.34 0.06
C ARG A 96 11.83 8.50 1.38
N ARG A 97 11.79 7.48 2.24
CA ARG A 97 12.60 7.43 3.46
C ARG A 97 14.08 7.50 3.14
N ARG A 98 14.53 6.74 2.14
CA ARG A 98 15.93 6.69 1.70
C ARG A 98 16.37 7.97 0.99
N ASP A 99 15.64 8.41 -0.02
CA ASP A 99 16.10 9.44 -0.98
C ASP A 99 15.66 10.84 -0.56
N ALA A 100 14.42 10.99 -0.09
CA ALA A 100 13.87 12.26 0.40
C ALA A 100 14.03 12.45 1.92
N LYS A 101 14.70 11.52 2.63
CA LYS A 101 14.99 11.57 4.07
C LYS A 101 13.74 11.75 4.94
N GLU A 102 12.61 11.16 4.53
CA GLU A 102 11.38 11.22 5.30
C GLU A 102 11.52 10.49 6.63
N THR A 103 11.34 11.22 7.72
CA THR A 103 11.32 10.66 9.10
C THR A 103 9.95 10.09 9.43
N ASP A 104 9.88 9.28 10.49
CA ASP A 104 8.60 8.70 10.93
C ASP A 104 7.60 9.79 11.39
N GLU A 105 8.08 10.88 11.99
CA GLU A 105 7.26 12.03 12.37
C GLU A 105 6.69 12.74 11.12
N LEU A 106 7.51 12.90 10.07
CA LEU A 106 7.06 13.50 8.83
C LEU A 106 6.00 12.61 8.15
N VAL A 107 6.22 11.30 8.15
CA VAL A 107 5.25 10.32 7.64
C VAL A 107 3.95 10.39 8.42
N GLY A 108 4.00 10.51 9.76
CA GLY A 108 2.81 10.70 10.60
C GLY A 108 2.02 11.96 10.23
N ARG A 109 2.70 13.10 10.03
CA ARG A 109 2.03 14.34 9.58
C ARG A 109 1.37 14.17 8.21
N LYS A 110 2.02 13.50 7.25
CA LYS A 110 1.44 13.19 5.94
C LYS A 110 0.22 12.30 6.05
N LEU A 111 0.29 11.28 6.91
CA LEU A 111 -0.82 10.38 7.20
C LEU A 111 -2.06 11.16 7.68
N GLY A 112 -1.89 12.06 8.63
CA GLY A 112 -2.97 12.91 9.12
C GLY A 112 -3.60 13.74 8.02
N ARG A 113 -2.80 14.39 7.16
CA ARG A 113 -3.31 15.20 6.05
C ARG A 113 -4.07 14.38 5.01
N ALA A 114 -3.61 13.15 4.75
CA ALA A 114 -4.31 12.23 3.87
C ALA A 114 -5.72 11.90 4.39
N VAL A 115 -5.81 11.52 5.67
CA VAL A 115 -7.10 11.20 6.32
C VAL A 115 -8.01 12.42 6.41
N ASP A 116 -7.48 13.61 6.76
CA ASP A 116 -8.23 14.87 6.79
C ASP A 116 -8.88 15.21 5.46
N ALA A 117 -8.23 14.84 4.36
CA ALA A 117 -8.72 15.05 3.00
C ALA A 117 -9.60 13.90 2.46
N GLY A 118 -9.90 12.89 3.28
CA GLY A 118 -10.71 11.73 2.88
C GLY A 118 -9.96 10.73 1.97
N LEU A 119 -8.63 10.81 1.89
CA LEU A 119 -7.81 9.83 1.18
C LEU A 119 -7.59 8.60 2.06
N ARG A 120 -7.64 7.41 1.46
CA ARG A 120 -7.30 6.16 2.13
C ARG A 120 -5.79 5.93 2.08
N PRO A 121 -5.07 5.95 3.22
CA PRO A 121 -3.62 5.84 3.24
C PRO A 121 -3.15 4.39 3.19
N ILE A 122 -2.06 4.16 2.43
CA ILE A 122 -1.22 2.97 2.51
C ILE A 122 0.07 3.42 3.20
N LEU A 123 0.20 3.12 4.49
CA LEU A 123 1.39 3.44 5.28
C LEU A 123 2.44 2.36 5.09
N CYS A 124 3.59 2.73 4.54
CA CYS A 124 4.72 1.84 4.32
C CYS A 124 5.67 1.84 5.52
N VAL A 125 6.03 0.63 5.94
CA VAL A 125 7.00 0.36 7.01
C VAL A 125 7.88 -0.81 6.63
N GLY A 126 9.13 -0.82 7.07
CA GLY A 126 10.04 -1.92 6.78
C GLY A 126 11.48 -1.63 7.18
N GLU A 127 12.23 -2.70 7.40
CA GLU A 127 13.62 -2.69 7.84
C GLU A 127 14.62 -2.80 6.69
N GLN A 128 15.81 -2.25 6.91
CA GLN A 128 16.98 -2.43 6.05
C GLN A 128 17.65 -3.78 6.31
N LEU A 129 18.57 -4.19 5.41
CA LEU A 129 19.29 -5.47 5.55
C LEU A 129 20.11 -5.54 6.84
N GLU A 130 20.82 -4.48 7.17
CA GLU A 130 21.66 -4.39 8.36
C GLU A 130 20.85 -4.49 9.65
N GLU A 131 19.61 -4.00 9.61
CA GLU A 131 18.68 -4.08 10.76
C GLU A 131 18.16 -5.51 10.93
N ARG A 132 17.84 -6.16 9.82
CA ARG A 132 17.41 -7.56 9.81
C ARG A 132 18.53 -8.50 10.27
N ASP A 133 19.72 -8.35 9.70
CA ASP A 133 20.89 -9.18 10.06
C ASP A 133 21.29 -9.01 11.54
N ALA A 134 21.03 -7.84 12.11
CA ALA A 134 21.20 -7.55 13.53
C ALA A 134 20.03 -8.03 14.42
N GLY A 135 19.02 -8.74 13.87
CA GLY A 135 17.84 -9.20 14.61
C GLY A 135 16.91 -8.09 15.09
N ARG A 136 16.96 -6.89 14.49
CA ARG A 136 16.20 -5.70 14.92
C ARG A 136 14.95 -5.41 14.07
N ALA A 137 14.60 -6.27 13.11
CA ALA A 137 13.51 -6.04 12.17
C ALA A 137 12.18 -5.68 12.86
N GLU A 138 11.76 -6.46 13.86
CA GLU A 138 10.54 -6.23 14.62
C GLU A 138 10.55 -4.90 15.38
N ALA A 139 11.70 -4.59 16.00
CA ALA A 139 11.87 -3.34 16.74
C ALA A 139 11.77 -2.11 15.83
N VAL A 140 12.38 -2.18 14.63
CA VAL A 140 12.34 -1.10 13.62
C VAL A 140 10.93 -0.89 13.12
N VAL A 141 10.25 -1.93 12.64
CA VAL A 141 8.87 -1.83 12.13
C VAL A 141 7.92 -1.34 13.23
N GLY A 142 8.03 -1.88 14.44
CA GLY A 142 7.25 -1.41 15.57
C GLY A 142 7.53 0.06 15.94
N HIS A 143 8.78 0.52 15.83
CA HIS A 143 9.14 1.93 16.05
C HIS A 143 8.52 2.83 14.98
N GLN A 144 8.69 2.51 13.71
CA GLN A 144 8.12 3.26 12.58
C GLN A 144 6.61 3.44 12.75
N LEU A 145 5.89 2.37 13.10
CA LEU A 145 4.45 2.43 13.34
C LEU A 145 4.10 3.33 14.54
N ARG A 146 4.76 3.12 15.70
CA ARG A 146 4.47 3.92 16.90
C ARG A 146 4.67 5.40 16.67
N ILE A 147 5.73 5.80 15.97
CA ILE A 147 5.99 7.22 15.72
C ILE A 147 5.03 7.78 14.68
N SER A 148 4.82 7.08 13.57
CA SER A 148 3.90 7.54 12.51
C SER A 148 2.43 7.62 12.96
N LEU A 149 2.03 6.85 13.98
CA LEU A 149 0.65 6.81 14.49
C LEU A 149 0.44 7.61 15.78
N ARG A 150 1.52 8.18 16.39
CA ARG A 150 1.50 8.79 17.73
C ARG A 150 0.41 9.85 17.90
N ASP A 151 0.24 10.71 16.92
CA ASP A 151 -0.64 11.89 17.00
C ASP A 151 -2.01 11.63 16.35
N HIS A 152 -2.38 10.35 16.17
CA HIS A 152 -3.61 9.95 15.51
C HIS A 152 -4.49 9.09 16.41
N GLU A 153 -5.76 9.43 16.46
CA GLU A 153 -6.75 8.61 17.14
C GLU A 153 -7.07 7.36 16.32
N PRO A 154 -6.95 6.15 16.91
CA PRO A 154 -7.19 4.91 16.21
C PRO A 154 -8.54 4.82 15.47
N PRO A 155 -9.70 5.21 16.06
CA PRO A 155 -10.98 5.16 15.37
C PRO A 155 -11.00 5.93 14.06
N ARG A 156 -10.41 7.14 14.06
CA ARG A 156 -10.38 8.00 12.88
C ARG A 156 -9.57 7.39 11.72
N LEU A 157 -8.45 6.74 12.03
CA LEU A 157 -7.64 6.04 11.02
C LEU A 157 -8.32 4.75 10.56
N ALA A 158 -8.99 4.02 11.46
CA ALA A 158 -9.75 2.82 11.12
C ALA A 158 -10.91 3.17 10.18
N ASP A 159 -11.67 4.22 10.47
CA ASP A 159 -12.76 4.73 9.62
C ASP A 159 -12.23 5.24 8.28
N GLY A 160 -11.05 5.88 8.26
CA GLY A 160 -10.34 6.31 7.06
C GLY A 160 -9.77 5.15 6.23
N GLY A 161 -9.85 3.92 6.74
CA GLY A 161 -9.45 2.73 6.01
C GLY A 161 -7.94 2.55 5.89
N LEU A 162 -7.18 2.83 6.94
CA LEU A 162 -5.73 2.61 6.98
C LEU A 162 -5.35 1.21 6.51
N VAL A 163 -4.36 1.14 5.63
CA VAL A 163 -3.71 -0.08 5.17
C VAL A 163 -2.22 0.02 5.48
N ILE A 164 -1.60 -1.04 5.95
CA ILE A 164 -0.16 -1.11 6.18
C ILE A 164 0.49 -1.91 5.06
N ALA A 165 1.55 -1.37 4.45
CA ALA A 165 2.40 -2.11 3.53
C ALA A 165 3.73 -2.42 4.22
N TYR A 166 4.00 -3.70 4.44
CA TYR A 166 5.30 -4.15 4.94
C TYR A 166 6.28 -4.28 3.78
N GLU A 167 7.32 -3.48 3.79
CA GLU A 167 8.38 -3.44 2.80
C GLU A 167 9.68 -4.00 3.37
N PRO A 168 10.01 -5.30 3.19
CA PRO A 168 11.36 -5.78 3.47
C PRO A 168 12.33 -5.10 2.49
N VAL A 169 12.93 -3.95 2.89
CA VAL A 169 13.70 -3.08 1.97
C VAL A 169 14.85 -3.85 1.33
N TRP A 170 15.44 -4.81 2.05
CA TRP A 170 16.47 -5.71 1.57
C TRP A 170 16.02 -6.66 0.45
N ALA A 171 14.71 -6.85 0.26
CA ALA A 171 14.12 -7.70 -0.79
C ALA A 171 13.59 -6.89 -1.99
N ILE A 172 13.70 -5.55 -1.98
CA ILE A 172 13.21 -4.69 -3.05
C ILE A 172 14.30 -4.48 -4.10
N GLY A 173 14.16 -5.10 -5.28
CA GLY A 173 15.08 -4.89 -6.41
C GLY A 173 16.49 -5.48 -6.23
N THR A 174 16.71 -6.29 -5.20
CA THR A 174 18.04 -6.87 -4.88
C THR A 174 18.24 -8.29 -5.39
N GLY A 175 17.18 -8.93 -5.91
CA GLY A 175 17.18 -10.35 -6.26
C GLY A 175 17.05 -11.29 -5.06
N ARG A 176 17.05 -10.79 -3.83
CA ARG A 176 16.69 -11.55 -2.62
C ARG A 176 15.18 -11.54 -2.46
N ASN A 177 14.58 -12.67 -2.12
CA ASN A 177 13.15 -12.78 -1.88
C ASN A 177 12.90 -13.07 -0.39
N ALA A 178 12.00 -12.32 0.23
CA ALA A 178 11.40 -12.74 1.49
C ALA A 178 10.46 -13.92 1.20
N ARG A 179 10.26 -14.80 2.19
CA ARG A 179 9.28 -15.88 2.12
C ARG A 179 7.93 -15.43 2.69
N GLY A 180 6.86 -16.12 2.33
CA GLY A 180 5.53 -15.85 2.89
C GLY A 180 5.52 -15.84 4.42
N VAL A 181 6.20 -16.79 5.06
CA VAL A 181 6.30 -16.88 6.53
C VAL A 181 7.02 -15.67 7.15
N ASP A 182 8.02 -15.10 6.49
CA ASP A 182 8.71 -13.90 6.97
C ASP A 182 7.74 -12.70 6.95
N ALA A 183 6.97 -12.56 5.86
CA ALA A 183 5.94 -11.52 5.73
C ALA A 183 4.81 -11.71 6.76
N ALA A 184 4.36 -12.95 6.99
CA ALA A 184 3.33 -13.26 7.98
C ALA A 184 3.78 -12.93 9.41
N THR A 185 5.04 -13.23 9.76
CA THR A 185 5.63 -12.87 11.05
C THR A 185 5.58 -11.35 11.25
N MET A 186 6.01 -10.58 10.25
CA MET A 186 5.99 -9.12 10.34
C MET A 186 4.56 -8.54 10.36
N ALA A 187 3.61 -9.16 9.67
CA ALA A 187 2.20 -8.79 9.81
C ALA A 187 1.66 -9.01 11.23
N GLY A 188 2.15 -10.04 11.92
CA GLY A 188 1.90 -10.26 13.36
C GLY A 188 2.45 -9.11 14.20
N VAL A 189 3.69 -8.68 13.96
CA VAL A 189 4.33 -7.53 14.62
C VAL A 189 3.55 -6.24 14.39
N VAL A 190 3.10 -6.00 13.14
CA VAL A 190 2.26 -4.85 12.80
C VAL A 190 1.00 -4.84 13.67
N ARG A 191 0.25 -5.93 13.72
CA ARG A 191 -1.00 -6.00 14.49
C ARG A 191 -0.76 -5.89 15.99
N ALA A 192 0.27 -6.55 16.52
CA ALA A 192 0.65 -6.41 17.93
C ALA A 192 1.01 -4.97 18.28
N THR A 193 1.72 -4.27 17.39
CA THR A 193 2.07 -2.86 17.60
C THR A 193 0.81 -1.97 17.55
N LEU A 194 -0.13 -2.22 16.62
CA LEU A 194 -1.40 -1.49 16.57
C LEU A 194 -2.18 -1.66 17.88
N VAL A 195 -2.27 -2.88 18.42
CA VAL A 195 -2.89 -3.11 19.74
C VAL A 195 -2.19 -2.29 20.82
N ALA A 196 -0.85 -2.30 20.85
CA ALA A 196 -0.05 -1.59 21.85
C ALA A 196 -0.21 -0.05 21.77
N VAL A 197 -0.53 0.51 20.60
CA VAL A 197 -0.81 1.95 20.40
C VAL A 197 -2.31 2.30 20.48
N GLY A 198 -3.12 1.41 21.03
CA GLY A 198 -4.50 1.72 21.41
C GLY A 198 -5.59 1.32 20.41
N TRP A 199 -5.28 0.56 19.36
CA TRP A 199 -6.28 0.13 18.37
C TRP A 199 -7.22 -0.98 18.89
N GLY A 200 -6.84 -1.68 19.97
CA GLY A 200 -7.67 -2.75 20.53
C GLY A 200 -8.07 -3.79 19.49
N SER A 201 -9.34 -4.14 19.43
CA SER A 201 -9.86 -5.11 18.45
C SER A 201 -9.78 -4.64 16.99
N ALA A 202 -9.80 -3.33 16.73
CA ALA A 202 -9.71 -2.79 15.37
C ALA A 202 -8.37 -3.13 14.68
N ALA A 203 -7.31 -3.40 15.45
CA ALA A 203 -6.02 -3.86 14.92
C ALA A 203 -6.14 -5.14 14.07
N ALA A 204 -7.09 -6.01 14.40
CA ALA A 204 -7.33 -7.26 13.67
C ALA A 204 -7.91 -7.02 12.27
N ASP A 205 -8.59 -5.90 12.05
CA ASP A 205 -9.25 -5.56 10.79
C ASP A 205 -8.38 -4.72 9.85
N VAL A 206 -7.20 -4.25 10.31
CA VAL A 206 -6.26 -3.51 9.47
C VAL A 206 -5.62 -4.44 8.44
N PRO A 207 -5.80 -4.19 7.11
CA PRO A 207 -5.14 -4.97 6.08
C PRO A 207 -3.63 -4.75 6.11
N VAL A 208 -2.88 -5.84 5.92
CA VAL A 208 -1.42 -5.81 5.77
C VAL A 208 -1.05 -6.35 4.39
N LEU A 209 -0.39 -5.52 3.60
CA LEU A 209 0.11 -5.85 2.27
C LEU A 209 1.58 -6.22 2.33
N TYR A 210 1.99 -7.14 1.49
CA TYR A 210 3.40 -7.38 1.22
C TYR A 210 3.92 -6.41 0.16
N GLY A 211 4.97 -5.66 0.47
CA GLY A 211 5.56 -4.61 -0.37
C GLY A 211 6.97 -4.92 -0.91
N GLY A 212 7.41 -6.17 -0.84
CA GLY A 212 8.66 -6.60 -1.46
C GLY A 212 8.53 -6.90 -2.96
N SER A 213 9.44 -7.71 -3.50
CA SER A 213 9.39 -8.10 -4.91
C SER A 213 8.24 -9.09 -5.17
N VAL A 214 7.22 -8.63 -5.92
CA VAL A 214 6.01 -9.40 -6.27
C VAL A 214 5.94 -9.62 -7.77
N THR A 215 5.61 -10.86 -8.17
CA THR A 215 5.32 -11.28 -9.53
C THR A 215 4.09 -12.20 -9.54
N SER A 216 3.53 -12.47 -10.72
CA SER A 216 2.46 -13.46 -10.91
C SER A 216 2.85 -14.88 -10.45
N ALA A 217 4.16 -15.19 -10.48
CA ALA A 217 4.68 -16.49 -10.08
C ALA A 217 4.76 -16.66 -8.54
N ASN A 218 5.08 -15.61 -7.79
CA ASN A 218 5.34 -15.73 -6.34
C ASN A 218 4.21 -15.20 -5.44
N ILE A 219 3.29 -14.38 -5.95
CA ILE A 219 2.22 -13.78 -5.12
C ILE A 219 1.40 -14.82 -4.35
N GLY A 220 1.23 -16.03 -4.91
CA GLY A 220 0.49 -17.11 -4.27
C GLY A 220 1.08 -17.56 -2.93
N GLU A 221 2.40 -17.51 -2.76
CA GLU A 221 3.08 -17.82 -1.51
C GLU A 221 2.67 -16.85 -0.39
N PHE A 222 2.66 -15.54 -0.69
CA PHE A 222 2.27 -14.52 0.28
C PHE A 222 0.77 -14.57 0.61
N LEU A 223 -0.07 -14.78 -0.39
CA LEU A 223 -1.53 -14.85 -0.20
C LEU A 223 -1.99 -16.14 0.48
N ALA A 224 -1.16 -17.19 0.51
CA ALA A 224 -1.42 -18.39 1.30
C ALA A 224 -1.33 -18.12 2.80
N GLU A 225 -0.64 -17.05 3.21
CA GLU A 225 -0.55 -16.63 4.61
C GLU A 225 -1.80 -15.85 5.04
N PRO A 226 -2.59 -16.35 6.02
CA PRO A 226 -3.82 -15.66 6.44
C PRO A 226 -3.59 -14.25 7.01
N ALA A 227 -2.35 -13.96 7.41
CA ALA A 227 -1.94 -12.67 7.96
C ALA A 227 -1.73 -11.60 6.88
N ILE A 228 -1.57 -11.99 5.60
CA ILE A 228 -1.30 -11.10 4.46
C ILE A 228 -2.58 -10.89 3.65
N ASP A 229 -2.91 -9.64 3.39
CA ASP A 229 -4.17 -9.24 2.76
C ASP A 229 -3.99 -8.70 1.34
N GLY A 230 -2.84 -8.90 0.73
CA GLY A 230 -2.56 -8.46 -0.64
C GLY A 230 -1.13 -8.00 -0.83
N ALA A 231 -0.93 -7.13 -1.83
CA ALA A 231 0.40 -6.64 -2.17
C ALA A 231 0.42 -5.17 -2.61
N LEU A 232 1.52 -4.49 -2.29
CA LEU A 232 1.93 -3.25 -2.92
C LEU A 232 2.97 -3.59 -4.00
N VAL A 233 2.54 -3.56 -5.26
CA VAL A 233 3.30 -4.09 -6.41
C VAL A 233 4.06 -2.97 -7.11
N GLY A 234 5.37 -3.10 -7.25
CA GLY A 234 6.23 -2.16 -7.97
C GLY A 234 6.31 -2.46 -9.47
N GLY A 235 7.50 -2.73 -10.01
CA GLY A 235 7.77 -2.84 -11.45
C GLY A 235 6.91 -3.85 -12.22
N ALA A 236 6.45 -4.94 -11.59
CA ALA A 236 5.53 -5.89 -12.21
C ALA A 236 4.17 -5.23 -12.53
N SER A 237 3.80 -4.16 -11.83
CA SER A 237 2.53 -3.45 -12.05
C SER A 237 2.45 -2.66 -13.36
N LEU A 238 3.58 -2.47 -14.04
CA LEU A 238 3.67 -1.86 -15.36
C LEU A 238 3.42 -2.85 -16.51
N LYS A 239 3.30 -4.14 -16.19
CA LYS A 239 3.10 -5.22 -17.15
C LYS A 239 1.69 -5.77 -17.00
N PRO A 240 0.77 -5.54 -17.95
CA PRO A 240 -0.63 -5.97 -17.84
C PRO A 240 -0.79 -7.47 -17.61
N ASP A 241 0.06 -8.33 -18.20
CA ASP A 241 0.00 -9.77 -18.01
C ASP A 241 0.43 -10.21 -16.61
N GLU A 242 1.46 -9.58 -16.04
CA GLU A 242 1.86 -9.79 -14.64
C GLU A 242 0.73 -9.37 -13.69
N MET A 243 0.15 -8.19 -13.91
CA MET A 243 -0.97 -7.71 -13.10
C MET A 243 -2.19 -8.63 -13.19
N ALA A 244 -2.50 -9.14 -14.39
CA ALA A 244 -3.57 -10.11 -14.57
C ALA A 244 -3.34 -11.38 -13.74
N GLY A 245 -2.14 -11.94 -13.78
CA GLY A 245 -1.77 -13.12 -12.99
C GLY A 245 -1.80 -12.85 -11.47
N ILE A 246 -1.29 -11.71 -11.02
CA ILE A 246 -1.32 -11.30 -9.61
C ILE A 246 -2.76 -11.16 -9.11
N VAL A 247 -3.61 -10.43 -9.84
CA VAL A 247 -5.00 -10.17 -9.44
C VAL A 247 -5.86 -11.44 -9.51
N ALA A 248 -5.64 -12.31 -10.50
CA ALA A 248 -6.33 -13.60 -10.58
C ALA A 248 -6.03 -14.48 -9.34
N ARG A 249 -4.78 -14.55 -8.89
CA ARG A 249 -4.41 -15.25 -7.65
C ARG A 249 -5.06 -14.61 -6.43
N ALA A 250 -5.09 -13.29 -6.37
CA ALA A 250 -5.77 -12.54 -5.31
C ALA A 250 -7.28 -12.84 -5.27
N GLY A 251 -7.94 -12.97 -6.43
CA GLY A 251 -9.33 -13.34 -6.56
C GLY A 251 -9.64 -14.73 -5.98
N VAL A 252 -8.77 -15.71 -6.23
CA VAL A 252 -8.91 -17.05 -5.62
C VAL A 252 -8.90 -16.94 -4.09
N THR A 253 -7.96 -16.19 -3.53
CA THR A 253 -7.87 -15.99 -2.08
C THR A 253 -9.07 -15.25 -1.52
N ALA A 254 -9.54 -14.20 -2.21
CA ALA A 254 -10.70 -13.42 -1.78
C ALA A 254 -11.96 -14.28 -1.72
N ARG A 255 -12.24 -15.07 -2.75
CA ARG A 255 -13.38 -16.02 -2.78
C ARG A 255 -13.29 -17.08 -1.68
N ALA A 256 -12.10 -17.64 -1.46
CA ALA A 256 -11.91 -18.61 -0.38
C ALA A 256 -12.24 -18.03 1.00
N ARG A 257 -11.82 -16.80 1.27
CA ARG A 257 -12.13 -16.10 2.53
C ARG A 257 -13.62 -15.81 2.68
N LEU A 258 -14.30 -15.38 1.60
CA LEU A 258 -15.74 -15.16 1.60
C LEU A 258 -16.52 -16.46 1.87
N GLY A 259 -16.13 -17.57 1.26
CA GLY A 259 -16.74 -18.88 1.51
C GLY A 259 -16.58 -19.35 2.94
N GLN A 260 -15.43 -19.14 3.57
CA GLN A 260 -15.19 -19.47 4.99
C GLN A 260 -16.05 -18.62 5.94
N ALA A 261 -16.22 -17.33 5.65
CA ALA A 261 -17.05 -16.45 6.48
C ALA A 261 -18.54 -16.72 6.36
N ALA A 262 -19.00 -17.25 5.23
CA ALA A 262 -20.40 -17.65 5.06
C ALA A 262 -20.71 -19.00 5.75
N ALA A 263 -19.69 -19.78 6.12
CA ALA A 263 -19.81 -21.09 6.77
C ALA A 263 -19.62 -21.03 8.30
N SER A 264 -19.20 -19.89 8.87
CA SER A 264 -18.99 -19.62 10.31
C SER A 264 -20.16 -18.83 10.90
#